data_b9aa2e4166d06e82f313b22a894b488b
#
_entry.id   b9aa2e4166d06e82f313b22a894b488b
#
_cell.length_a   1.000
_cell.length_b   1.000
_cell.length_c   1.000
_cell.angle_alpha   90.00
_cell.angle_beta   90.00
_cell.angle_gamma   90.00
#
_symmetry.space_group_name_H-M   'P 1'
#
loop_
_entity.id
_entity.type
_entity.pdbx_description
1 polymer ?
#
loop_
_entity_poly.entity_id
_entity_poly.type
_entity_poly.pdbx_seq_one_letter_code
_entity_poly.pdbx_strand_id
1 'polypeptide(L)'
;QSVASTGRLSSINPNIQNIPIRTKIGMKVREAFIPRSESFTLMAADYSQIELRIMASLSKDEAMLAAFNNGIDIHSATAAKVYNVALEKVDKTMRSNAKSVNFGIIYGISAFGLSQNIGISRKEAREIIDNYFIQFPKVKKYMDWSINQAREKKYVETIMGRRRYLKEINGK
;
A
#
# COMPACT_ATOMS: atom_id res chain seq x y z
N GLN A 1 -6.75 23.21 0.60
CA GLN A 1 -6.88 21.88 1.24
C GLN A 1 -8.36 21.53 1.35
N SER A 2 -8.68 20.26 1.17
CA SER A 2 -10.02 19.73 1.43
C SER A 2 -9.94 18.56 2.42
N VAL A 3 -11.08 18.23 3.05
CA VAL A 3 -11.17 17.16 4.04
C VAL A 3 -11.43 15.84 3.34
N ALA A 4 -10.58 14.84 3.59
CA ALA A 4 -10.82 13.46 3.16
C ALA A 4 -11.35 12.62 4.33
N SER A 5 -12.29 11.72 4.06
CA SER A 5 -12.90 10.84 5.07
C SER A 5 -11.88 9.94 5.80
N THR A 6 -10.72 9.71 5.18
CA THR A 6 -9.61 8.93 5.74
C THR A 6 -8.70 9.76 6.66
N GLY A 7 -8.85 11.08 6.72
CA GLY A 7 -7.94 11.99 7.40
C GLY A 7 -6.64 12.29 6.63
N ARG A 8 -6.48 11.80 5.39
CA ARG A 8 -5.39 12.22 4.51
C ARG A 8 -5.61 13.67 4.06
N LEU A 9 -4.51 14.38 3.81
CA LEU A 9 -4.58 15.69 3.15
C LEU A 9 -5.10 15.53 1.72
N SER A 10 -5.77 16.54 1.24
CA SER A 10 -6.27 16.60 -0.13
C SER A 10 -6.16 18.04 -0.64
N SER A 11 -5.92 18.18 -1.94
CA SER A 11 -5.74 19.45 -2.63
C SER A 11 -6.64 19.51 -3.85
N ILE A 12 -7.37 20.63 -3.98
CA ILE A 12 -8.25 20.90 -5.13
C ILE A 12 -8.01 22.33 -5.62
N ASN A 13 -8.18 22.54 -6.92
CA ASN A 13 -8.09 23.81 -7.61
C ASN A 13 -6.78 24.62 -7.36
N PRO A 14 -5.62 24.11 -7.77
CA PRO A 14 -5.35 22.88 -8.48
C PRO A 14 -5.08 21.68 -7.53
N ASN A 15 -5.21 20.46 -8.07
CA ASN A 15 -4.81 19.24 -7.34
C ASN A 15 -3.31 19.03 -7.50
N ILE A 16 -2.52 19.64 -6.65
CA ILE A 16 -1.05 19.55 -6.66
C ILE A 16 -0.51 18.23 -6.05
N GLN A 17 -1.36 17.42 -5.41
CA GLN A 17 -0.95 16.10 -4.92
C GLN A 17 -0.84 15.05 -6.04
N ASN A 18 -1.51 15.28 -7.17
CA ASN A 18 -1.56 14.36 -8.30
C ASN A 18 -0.75 14.85 -9.50
N ILE A 19 0.38 15.51 -9.27
CA ILE A 19 1.28 15.92 -10.36
C ILE A 19 1.77 14.65 -11.07
N PRO A 20 1.57 14.54 -12.40
CA PRO A 20 1.96 13.34 -13.14
C PRO A 20 3.46 13.09 -13.08
N ILE A 21 3.86 11.81 -12.93
CA ILE A 21 5.27 11.39 -12.85
C ILE A 21 5.63 10.28 -13.84
N ARG A 22 4.63 9.71 -14.54
CA ARG A 22 4.82 8.53 -15.39
C ARG A 22 5.11 8.89 -16.86
N THR A 23 4.75 10.06 -17.28
CA THR A 23 4.95 10.51 -18.67
C THR A 23 6.02 11.59 -18.75
N LYS A 24 6.69 11.70 -19.90
CA LYS A 24 7.69 12.77 -20.15
C LYS A 24 7.12 14.16 -19.93
N ILE A 25 5.89 14.42 -20.39
CA ILE A 25 5.21 15.70 -20.20
C ILE A 25 4.90 15.93 -18.71
N GLY A 26 4.42 14.89 -17.99
CA GLY A 26 4.14 14.99 -16.58
C GLY A 26 5.39 15.29 -15.74
N MET A 27 6.54 14.71 -16.10
CA MET A 27 7.81 15.03 -15.45
C MET A 27 8.20 16.49 -15.64
N LYS A 28 8.00 17.08 -16.84
CA LYS A 28 8.26 18.50 -17.10
C LYS A 28 7.41 19.44 -16.23
N VAL A 29 6.18 19.05 -15.87
CA VAL A 29 5.35 19.84 -14.94
C VAL A 29 6.03 19.96 -13.58
N ARG A 30 6.79 18.96 -13.14
CA ARG A 30 7.52 18.99 -11.87
C ARG A 30 8.72 19.95 -11.91
N GLU A 31 9.33 20.15 -13.06
CA GLU A 31 10.45 21.09 -13.27
C GLU A 31 10.01 22.55 -13.06
N ALA A 32 8.70 22.85 -13.20
CA ALA A 32 8.14 24.15 -12.90
C ALA A 32 8.11 24.51 -11.40
N PHE A 33 8.29 23.53 -10.52
CA PHE A 33 8.37 23.76 -9.07
C PHE A 33 9.81 24.06 -8.71
N ILE A 34 10.13 25.32 -8.57
CA ILE A 34 11.45 25.83 -8.26
C ILE A 34 11.50 26.45 -6.86
N PRO A 35 12.66 26.56 -6.22
CA PRO A 35 12.81 27.31 -4.98
C PRO A 35 12.46 28.79 -5.18
N ARG A 36 12.09 29.45 -4.09
CA ARG A 36 11.74 30.88 -4.09
C ARG A 36 12.86 31.80 -4.59
N SER A 37 14.09 31.44 -4.27
CA SER A 37 15.32 32.12 -4.73
C SER A 37 16.49 31.17 -4.61
N GLU A 38 17.66 31.56 -5.09
CA GLU A 38 18.90 30.75 -5.04
C GLU A 38 19.36 30.39 -3.62
N SER A 39 18.96 31.16 -2.61
CA SER A 39 19.26 30.86 -1.19
C SER A 39 18.34 29.79 -0.57
N PHE A 40 17.32 29.31 -1.29
CA PHE A 40 16.42 28.28 -0.86
C PHE A 40 16.59 27.01 -1.68
N THR A 41 16.28 25.87 -1.09
CA THR A 41 16.19 24.59 -1.79
C THR A 41 14.85 23.91 -1.52
N LEU A 42 14.39 23.09 -2.45
CA LEU A 42 13.24 22.22 -2.23
C LEU A 42 13.72 20.93 -1.58
N MET A 43 13.15 20.60 -0.45
CA MET A 43 13.38 19.32 0.23
C MET A 43 12.12 18.48 0.11
N ALA A 44 12.27 17.25 -0.36
CA ALA A 44 11.21 16.24 -0.34
C ALA A 44 11.61 15.10 0.59
N ALA A 45 10.74 14.76 1.53
CA ALA A 45 10.92 13.63 2.44
C ALA A 45 9.68 12.76 2.42
N ASP A 46 9.85 11.45 2.27
CA ASP A 46 8.77 10.47 2.25
C ASP A 46 9.10 9.32 3.19
N TYR A 47 8.08 8.81 3.88
CA TYR A 47 8.22 7.62 4.71
C TYR A 47 8.32 6.38 3.84
N SER A 48 9.45 5.68 3.92
CA SER A 48 9.64 4.44 3.17
C SER A 48 8.66 3.37 3.62
N GLN A 49 7.71 3.06 2.73
CA GLN A 49 6.75 1.94 2.87
C GLN A 49 5.96 1.96 4.18
N ILE A 50 5.58 3.14 4.67
CA ILE A 50 5.00 3.31 6.01
C ILE A 50 3.74 2.47 6.24
N GLU A 51 2.88 2.32 5.24
CA GLU A 51 1.65 1.55 5.36
C GLU A 51 1.92 0.06 5.56
N LEU A 52 2.94 -0.49 4.89
CA LEU A 52 3.39 -1.87 5.09
C LEU A 52 4.06 -2.08 6.45
N ARG A 53 4.82 -1.10 6.93
CA ARG A 53 5.40 -1.12 8.30
C ARG A 53 4.32 -1.09 9.37
N ILE A 54 3.29 -0.26 9.18
CA ILE A 54 2.12 -0.22 10.07
C ILE A 54 1.38 -1.57 10.04
N MET A 55 1.17 -2.14 8.84
CA MET A 55 0.54 -3.46 8.70
C MET A 55 1.35 -4.54 9.43
N ALA A 56 2.66 -4.58 9.26
CA ALA A 56 3.55 -5.53 9.95
C ALA A 56 3.44 -5.37 11.48
N SER A 57 3.44 -4.13 11.96
CA SER A 57 3.32 -3.82 13.39
C SER A 57 1.98 -4.22 13.98
N LEU A 58 0.87 -3.95 13.28
CA LEU A 58 -0.48 -4.24 13.77
C LEU A 58 -0.83 -5.72 13.66
N SER A 59 -0.45 -6.38 12.56
CA SER A 59 -0.70 -7.81 12.35
C SER A 59 0.23 -8.71 13.19
N LYS A 60 1.38 -8.19 13.60
CA LYS A 60 2.46 -8.96 14.25
C LYS A 60 2.92 -10.15 13.39
N ASP A 61 2.87 -9.99 12.06
CA ASP A 61 3.34 -11.03 11.16
C ASP A 61 4.86 -11.12 11.19
N GLU A 62 5.36 -12.29 11.60
CA GLU A 62 6.81 -12.50 11.82
C GLU A 62 7.61 -12.33 10.54
N ALA A 63 7.08 -12.81 9.41
CA ALA A 63 7.81 -12.74 8.15
C ALA A 63 7.92 -11.29 7.65
N MET A 64 6.86 -10.47 7.82
CA MET A 64 6.94 -9.04 7.51
C MET A 64 7.86 -8.30 8.47
N LEU A 65 7.75 -8.56 9.78
CA LEU A 65 8.61 -7.94 10.79
C LEU A 65 10.08 -8.27 10.56
N ALA A 66 10.39 -9.55 10.29
CA ALA A 66 11.76 -9.97 9.99
C ALA A 66 12.33 -9.27 8.75
N ALA A 67 11.54 -9.13 7.68
CA ALA A 67 11.98 -8.42 6.47
C ALA A 67 12.34 -6.96 6.80
N PHE A 68 11.51 -6.25 7.53
CA PHE A 68 11.78 -4.86 7.89
C PHE A 68 12.95 -4.70 8.88
N ASN A 69 13.06 -5.58 9.88
CA ASN A 69 14.13 -5.52 10.88
C ASN A 69 15.51 -5.83 10.28
N ASN A 70 15.56 -6.69 9.28
CA ASN A 70 16.79 -7.06 8.57
C ASN A 70 17.10 -6.12 7.38
N GLY A 71 16.35 -5.04 7.19
CA GLY A 71 16.56 -4.10 6.09
C GLY A 71 16.30 -4.67 4.70
N ILE A 72 15.58 -5.81 4.61
CA ILE A 72 15.25 -6.44 3.33
C ILE A 72 14.13 -5.64 2.66
N ASP A 73 14.27 -5.42 1.35
CA ASP A 73 13.19 -4.82 0.57
C ASP A 73 11.94 -5.70 0.61
N ILE A 74 10.87 -5.20 1.23
CA ILE A 74 9.63 -5.96 1.45
C ILE A 74 8.98 -6.40 0.15
N HIS A 75 9.11 -5.64 -0.94
CA HIS A 75 8.56 -6.04 -2.23
C HIS A 75 9.33 -7.22 -2.83
N SER A 76 10.64 -7.25 -2.69
CA SER A 76 11.48 -8.39 -3.07
C SER A 76 11.22 -9.61 -2.18
N ALA A 77 11.11 -9.41 -0.87
CA ALA A 77 10.76 -10.48 0.06
C ALA A 77 9.39 -11.10 -0.25
N THR A 78 8.40 -10.25 -0.56
CA THR A 78 7.06 -10.71 -0.99
C THR A 78 7.14 -11.46 -2.32
N ALA A 79 7.88 -10.93 -3.31
CA ALA A 79 8.06 -11.60 -4.59
C ALA A 79 8.67 -12.99 -4.42
N ALA A 80 9.76 -13.10 -3.67
CA ALA A 80 10.42 -14.38 -3.39
C ALA A 80 9.43 -15.42 -2.84
N LYS A 81 8.60 -15.02 -1.89
CA LYS A 81 7.60 -15.89 -1.25
C LYS A 81 6.43 -16.24 -2.18
N VAL A 82 5.86 -15.26 -2.87
CA VAL A 82 4.67 -15.44 -3.72
C VAL A 82 4.99 -16.26 -4.97
N TYR A 83 6.15 -16.02 -5.57
CA TYR A 83 6.63 -16.76 -6.75
C TYR A 83 7.43 -18.02 -6.41
N ASN A 84 7.65 -18.27 -5.10
CA ASN A 84 8.42 -19.41 -4.60
C ASN A 84 9.82 -19.52 -5.23
N VAL A 85 10.54 -18.40 -5.22
CA VAL A 85 11.92 -18.29 -5.73
C VAL A 85 12.85 -17.76 -4.63
N ALA A 86 14.14 -18.01 -4.75
CA ALA A 86 15.14 -17.41 -3.88
C ALA A 86 15.16 -15.88 -4.07
N LEU A 87 15.50 -15.13 -3.01
CA LEU A 87 15.49 -13.66 -3.02
C LEU A 87 16.36 -13.08 -4.14
N GLU A 88 17.51 -13.71 -4.39
CA GLU A 88 18.48 -13.31 -5.42
C GLU A 88 17.97 -13.54 -6.84
N LYS A 89 16.94 -14.38 -7.01
CA LYS A 89 16.30 -14.67 -8.31
C LYS A 89 15.10 -13.77 -8.60
N VAL A 90 14.77 -12.87 -7.69
CA VAL A 90 13.67 -11.93 -7.89
C VAL A 90 14.07 -10.87 -8.93
N ASP A 91 13.43 -10.90 -10.08
CA ASP A 91 13.62 -9.90 -11.13
C ASP A 91 12.79 -8.62 -10.89
N LYS A 92 13.03 -7.61 -11.75
CA LYS A 92 12.33 -6.31 -11.66
C LYS A 92 10.82 -6.44 -11.85
N THR A 93 10.38 -7.38 -12.68
CA THR A 93 8.95 -7.60 -12.97
C THR A 93 8.26 -8.23 -11.77
N MET A 94 8.84 -9.29 -11.22
CA MET A 94 8.36 -9.95 -9.99
C MET A 94 8.25 -8.95 -8.83
N ARG A 95 9.28 -8.12 -8.64
CA ARG A 95 9.28 -7.08 -7.62
C ARG A 95 8.19 -6.03 -7.85
N SER A 96 8.01 -5.59 -9.09
CA SER A 96 6.97 -4.62 -9.46
C SER A 96 5.56 -5.17 -9.22
N ASN A 97 5.32 -6.43 -9.61
CA ASN A 97 4.07 -7.13 -9.36
C ASN A 97 3.82 -7.28 -7.86
N ALA A 98 4.81 -7.71 -7.09
CA ALA A 98 4.72 -7.83 -5.64
C ALA A 98 4.45 -6.48 -4.96
N LYS A 99 4.97 -5.36 -5.50
CA LYS A 99 4.59 -4.03 -5.04
C LYS A 99 3.10 -3.77 -5.23
N SER A 100 2.55 -4.10 -6.39
CA SER A 100 1.11 -3.97 -6.67
C SER A 100 0.27 -4.90 -5.79
N VAL A 101 0.76 -6.11 -5.51
CA VAL A 101 0.12 -7.06 -4.58
C VAL A 101 0.11 -6.51 -3.16
N ASN A 102 1.25 -6.08 -2.64
CA ASN A 102 1.38 -5.56 -1.28
C ASN A 102 0.42 -4.39 -1.00
N PHE A 103 0.41 -3.39 -1.89
CA PHE A 103 -0.51 -2.26 -1.75
C PHE A 103 -1.97 -2.67 -2.02
N GLY A 104 -2.18 -3.47 -3.06
CA GLY A 104 -3.51 -3.94 -3.41
C GLY A 104 -4.20 -4.66 -2.27
N ILE A 105 -3.50 -5.58 -1.60
CA ILE A 105 -4.05 -6.36 -0.49
C ILE A 105 -4.41 -5.47 0.70
N ILE A 106 -3.55 -4.50 1.08
CA ILE A 106 -3.85 -3.56 2.16
C ILE A 106 -5.15 -2.78 1.87
N TYR A 107 -5.39 -2.44 0.61
CA TYR A 107 -6.60 -1.74 0.17
C TYR A 107 -7.75 -2.64 -0.22
N GLY A 108 -7.65 -3.95 -0.01
CA GLY A 108 -8.73 -4.92 -0.26
C GLY A 108 -8.96 -5.23 -1.73
N ILE A 109 -7.91 -5.26 -2.55
CA ILE A 109 -8.00 -5.55 -3.97
C ILE A 109 -8.62 -6.94 -4.22
N SER A 110 -9.52 -7.02 -5.20
CA SER A 110 -10.04 -8.29 -5.69
C SER A 110 -9.09 -8.95 -6.70
N ALA A 111 -9.27 -10.25 -6.95
CA ALA A 111 -8.52 -10.94 -8.00
C ALA A 111 -8.74 -10.31 -9.39
N PHE A 112 -9.92 -9.76 -9.66
CA PHE A 112 -10.18 -9.00 -10.88
C PHE A 112 -9.37 -7.70 -10.91
N GLY A 113 -9.40 -6.90 -9.83
CA GLY A 113 -8.62 -5.66 -9.76
C GLY A 113 -7.11 -5.90 -9.92
N LEU A 114 -6.58 -6.95 -9.28
CA LEU A 114 -5.17 -7.30 -9.41
C LEU A 114 -4.83 -7.74 -10.83
N SER A 115 -5.65 -8.58 -11.46
CA SER A 115 -5.44 -9.04 -12.83
C SER A 115 -5.33 -7.88 -13.84
N GLN A 116 -6.18 -6.86 -13.67
CA GLN A 116 -6.11 -5.64 -14.50
C GLN A 116 -4.85 -4.81 -14.23
N ASN A 117 -4.43 -4.73 -12.96
CA ASN A 117 -3.28 -3.90 -12.58
C ASN A 117 -1.93 -4.43 -13.09
N ILE A 118 -1.76 -5.75 -13.14
CA ILE A 118 -0.48 -6.37 -13.52
C ILE A 118 -0.55 -7.19 -14.82
N GLY A 119 -1.69 -7.18 -15.50
CA GLY A 119 -1.82 -7.77 -16.85
C GLY A 119 -1.77 -9.30 -16.87
N ILE A 120 -2.32 -9.98 -15.86
CA ILE A 120 -2.38 -11.45 -15.77
C ILE A 120 -3.83 -11.93 -15.77
N SER A 121 -4.03 -13.24 -15.89
CA SER A 121 -5.36 -13.84 -15.79
C SER A 121 -5.94 -13.69 -14.38
N ARG A 122 -7.27 -13.68 -14.26
CA ARG A 122 -7.96 -13.64 -12.96
C ARG A 122 -7.64 -14.85 -12.09
N LYS A 123 -7.36 -16.00 -12.71
CA LYS A 123 -6.96 -17.23 -12.00
C LYS A 123 -5.60 -17.04 -11.34
N GLU A 124 -4.59 -16.60 -12.10
CA GLU A 124 -3.25 -16.31 -11.58
C GLU A 124 -3.29 -15.23 -10.48
N ALA A 125 -4.09 -14.16 -10.67
CA ALA A 125 -4.27 -13.14 -9.66
C ALA A 125 -4.85 -13.70 -8.35
N ARG A 126 -5.78 -14.66 -8.44
CA ARG A 126 -6.33 -15.36 -7.28
C ARG A 126 -5.26 -16.17 -6.58
N GLU A 127 -4.50 -16.97 -7.32
CA GLU A 127 -3.41 -17.78 -6.79
C GLU A 127 -2.34 -16.93 -6.09
N ILE A 128 -2.00 -15.77 -6.64
CA ILE A 128 -1.09 -14.80 -6.02
C ILE A 128 -1.63 -14.29 -4.69
N ILE A 129 -2.91 -13.91 -4.62
CA ILE A 129 -3.53 -13.42 -3.38
C ILE A 129 -3.59 -14.53 -2.33
N ASP A 130 -3.96 -15.74 -2.73
CA ASP A 130 -4.04 -16.88 -1.83
C ASP A 130 -2.65 -17.25 -1.28
N ASN A 131 -1.63 -17.30 -2.15
CA ASN A 131 -0.24 -17.50 -1.75
C ASN A 131 0.26 -16.40 -0.80
N TYR A 132 -0.10 -15.14 -1.06
CA TYR A 132 0.26 -14.05 -0.16
C TYR A 132 -0.26 -14.30 1.26
N PHE A 133 -1.50 -14.70 1.42
CA PHE A 133 -2.08 -14.96 2.74
C PHE A 133 -1.57 -16.26 3.40
N ILE A 134 -1.12 -17.23 2.61
CA ILE A 134 -0.39 -18.41 3.12
C ILE A 134 0.96 -17.95 3.71
N GLN A 135 1.65 -17.05 3.04
CA GLN A 135 2.97 -16.56 3.46
C GLN A 135 2.91 -15.53 4.59
N PHE A 136 1.79 -14.80 4.69
CA PHE A 136 1.55 -13.77 5.71
C PHE A 136 0.21 -13.99 6.43
N PRO A 137 0.07 -15.11 7.16
CA PRO A 137 -1.23 -15.52 7.72
C PRO A 137 -1.76 -14.55 8.78
N LYS A 138 -0.87 -13.88 9.52
CA LYS A 138 -1.29 -12.90 10.53
C LYS A 138 -1.81 -11.61 9.91
N VAL A 139 -1.38 -11.25 8.71
CA VAL A 139 -1.97 -10.14 7.95
C VAL A 139 -3.44 -10.44 7.65
N LYS A 140 -3.74 -11.64 7.12
CA LYS A 140 -5.12 -12.08 6.86
C LYS A 140 -5.98 -12.03 8.12
N LYS A 141 -5.48 -12.62 9.21
CA LYS A 141 -6.16 -12.65 10.50
C LYS A 141 -6.46 -11.25 11.04
N TYR A 142 -5.49 -10.34 10.93
CA TYR A 142 -5.66 -8.95 11.35
C TYR A 142 -6.70 -8.21 10.50
N MET A 143 -6.70 -8.40 9.17
CA MET A 143 -7.69 -7.78 8.28
C MET A 143 -9.10 -8.27 8.60
N ASP A 144 -9.31 -9.58 8.76
CA ASP A 144 -10.61 -10.15 9.12
C ASP A 144 -11.09 -9.65 10.48
N TRP A 145 -10.20 -9.61 11.47
CA TRP A 145 -10.47 -9.04 12.79
C TRP A 145 -10.88 -7.57 12.70
N SER A 146 -10.15 -6.76 11.91
CA SER A 146 -10.44 -5.33 11.74
C SER A 146 -11.84 -5.10 11.14
N ILE A 147 -12.22 -5.91 10.15
CA ILE A 147 -13.55 -5.83 9.52
C ILE A 147 -14.64 -6.18 10.55
N ASN A 148 -14.45 -7.25 11.34
CA ASN A 148 -15.40 -7.67 12.34
C ASN A 148 -15.55 -6.61 13.45
N GLN A 149 -14.44 -6.05 13.94
CA GLN A 149 -14.46 -4.94 14.91
C GLN A 149 -15.17 -3.70 14.34
N ALA A 150 -14.93 -3.38 13.06
CA ALA A 150 -15.60 -2.27 12.41
C ALA A 150 -17.12 -2.48 12.31
N ARG A 151 -17.56 -3.70 12.03
CA ARG A 151 -18.99 -4.06 11.98
C ARG A 151 -19.67 -3.98 13.36
N GLU A 152 -18.97 -4.37 14.40
CA GLU A 152 -19.44 -4.32 15.79
C GLU A 152 -19.48 -2.88 16.31
N LYS A 153 -18.34 -2.18 16.25
CA LYS A 153 -18.16 -0.85 16.85
C LYS A 153 -18.67 0.30 16.01
N LYS A 154 -18.93 0.09 14.71
CA LYS A 154 -19.29 1.12 13.73
C LYS A 154 -18.23 2.19 13.50
N TYR A 155 -17.00 1.92 13.89
CA TYR A 155 -15.83 2.74 13.59
C TYR A 155 -14.56 1.90 13.54
N VAL A 156 -13.56 2.46 12.88
CA VAL A 156 -12.16 2.01 12.97
C VAL A 156 -11.32 3.09 13.62
N GLU A 157 -10.20 2.69 14.22
CA GLU A 157 -9.30 3.58 14.95
C GLU A 157 -7.87 3.43 14.48
N THR A 158 -7.14 4.53 14.37
CA THR A 158 -5.71 4.52 14.09
C THR A 158 -4.92 4.23 15.37
N ILE A 159 -3.61 3.94 15.23
CA ILE A 159 -2.68 3.75 16.36
C ILE A 159 -2.72 4.93 17.35
N MET A 160 -2.95 6.15 16.84
CA MET A 160 -2.98 7.39 17.64
C MET A 160 -4.40 7.74 18.11
N GLY A 161 -5.36 6.82 18.06
CA GLY A 161 -6.70 7.00 18.60
C GLY A 161 -7.66 7.80 17.72
N ARG A 162 -7.28 8.19 16.48
CA ARG A 162 -8.23 8.84 15.57
C ARG A 162 -9.26 7.84 15.09
N ARG A 163 -10.54 8.19 15.21
CA ARG A 163 -11.68 7.35 14.80
C ARG A 163 -12.26 7.78 13.46
N ARG A 164 -12.58 6.80 12.64
CA ARG A 164 -13.42 6.95 11.44
C ARG A 164 -14.70 6.15 11.65
N TYR A 165 -15.83 6.85 11.71
CA TYR A 165 -17.13 6.22 11.85
C TYR A 165 -17.61 5.65 10.51
N LEU A 166 -18.19 4.45 10.56
CA LEU A 166 -18.64 3.65 9.42
C LEU A 166 -20.11 3.25 9.65
N LYS A 167 -21.00 4.22 9.69
CA LYS A 167 -22.41 4.02 10.03
C LYS A 167 -23.08 2.98 9.14
N GLU A 168 -22.74 2.97 7.85
CA GLU A 168 -23.35 2.12 6.82
C GLU A 168 -22.64 0.77 6.61
N ILE A 169 -21.65 0.41 7.44
CA ILE A 169 -20.84 -0.81 7.23
C ILE A 169 -21.67 -2.12 7.22
N ASN A 170 -22.84 -2.11 7.85
CA ASN A 170 -23.77 -3.24 7.89
C ASN A 170 -25.00 -3.01 6.98
N GLY A 171 -25.06 -1.91 6.24
CA GLY A 171 -26.07 -1.65 5.22
C GLY A 171 -25.95 -2.64 4.06
N LYS A 172 -27.08 -2.85 3.35
CA LYS A 172 -27.11 -3.66 2.13
C LYS A 172 -26.51 -2.90 0.96
#